data_367010c103458f83ae7a69b45264555e
#
_entry.id   367010c103458f83ae7a69b45264555e
#
_cell.length_a   1.000
_cell.length_b   1.000
_cell.length_c   1.000
_cell.angle_alpha   90.00
_cell.angle_beta   90.00
_cell.angle_gamma   90.00
#
_symmetry.space_group_name_H-M   'P 1'
#
loop_
_entity.id
_entity.type
_entity.pdbx_description
1 polymer ?
#
loop_
_entity_poly.entity_id
_entity_poly.type
_entity_poly.pdbx_seq_one_letter_code
_entity_poly.pdbx_strand_id
1 'polypeptide(L)'
;MAPTPDPEALVRYLVTSLVDMPDAVTVETKESDESLTFEITLDPSDVGKVIGRQGRIIKAIRTLARAAGSTADRHVEVEVLG
;
A
#
# COMPACT_ATOMS: atom_id res chain seq x y z
N MET A 1 -5.35 8.21 23.06
CA MET A 1 -4.12 8.59 22.39
C MET A 1 -4.14 8.10 20.94
N ALA A 2 -3.83 8.97 20.03
CA ALA A 2 -3.82 8.58 18.63
C ALA A 2 -2.62 7.66 18.36
N PRO A 3 -2.80 6.58 17.58
CA PRO A 3 -1.69 5.72 17.22
C PRO A 3 -0.69 6.48 16.36
N THR A 4 0.57 6.10 16.46
CA THR A 4 1.61 6.62 15.58
C THR A 4 1.28 6.18 14.15
N PRO A 5 1.37 7.09 13.17
CA PRO A 5 1.14 6.70 11.79
C PRO A 5 2.07 5.57 11.37
N ASP A 6 1.51 4.54 10.79
CA ASP A 6 2.24 3.38 10.30
C ASP A 6 1.85 3.18 8.83
N PRO A 7 2.75 3.47 7.89
CA PRO A 7 2.39 3.37 6.48
C PRO A 7 2.02 1.96 6.06
N GLU A 8 2.65 0.93 6.63
CA GLU A 8 2.27 -0.44 6.29
C GLU A 8 0.84 -0.75 6.74
N ALA A 9 0.50 -0.37 7.96
CA ALA A 9 -0.85 -0.60 8.46
C ALA A 9 -1.88 0.18 7.65
N LEU A 10 -1.56 1.39 7.24
CA LEU A 10 -2.44 2.18 6.41
C LEU A 10 -2.65 1.52 5.03
N VAL A 11 -1.57 1.08 4.38
CA VAL A 11 -1.67 0.40 3.10
C VAL A 11 -2.53 -0.85 3.22
N ARG A 12 -2.30 -1.65 4.24
CA ARG A 12 -3.09 -2.85 4.49
C ARG A 12 -4.57 -2.53 4.68
N TYR A 13 -4.87 -1.51 5.48
CA TYR A 13 -6.23 -1.09 5.70
C TYR A 13 -6.93 -0.67 4.41
N LEU A 14 -6.24 0.14 3.61
CA LEU A 14 -6.82 0.63 2.35
C LEU A 14 -7.08 -0.54 1.39
N VAL A 15 -6.11 -1.43 1.24
CA VAL A 15 -6.23 -2.55 0.32
C VAL A 15 -7.34 -3.51 0.76
N THR A 16 -7.36 -3.89 2.04
CA THR A 16 -8.39 -4.81 2.53
C THR A 16 -9.78 -4.22 2.45
N SER A 17 -9.89 -2.89 2.48
CA SER A 17 -11.18 -2.20 2.35
C SER A 17 -11.70 -2.21 0.92
N LEU A 18 -10.82 -2.42 -0.07
CA LEU A 18 -11.18 -2.35 -1.48
C LEU A 18 -11.49 -3.70 -2.11
N VAL A 19 -10.99 -4.79 -1.52
CA VAL A 19 -11.03 -6.11 -2.15
C VAL A 19 -12.17 -6.95 -1.63
N ASP A 20 -12.55 -7.98 -2.41
CA ASP A 20 -13.56 -8.94 -2.00
C ASP A 20 -12.98 -10.06 -1.12
N MET A 21 -11.68 -10.31 -1.24
CA MET A 21 -11.01 -11.38 -0.50
C MET A 21 -9.91 -10.83 0.39
N PRO A 22 -10.28 -10.14 1.47
CA PRO A 22 -9.27 -9.49 2.33
C PRO A 22 -8.32 -10.48 3.02
N ASP A 23 -8.75 -11.72 3.25
CA ASP A 23 -7.91 -12.71 3.88
C ASP A 23 -6.74 -13.14 2.98
N ALA A 24 -6.84 -12.87 1.67
CA ALA A 24 -5.78 -13.19 0.73
C ALA A 24 -4.73 -12.07 0.61
N VAL A 25 -4.95 -10.95 1.29
CA VAL A 25 -4.04 -9.80 1.19
C VAL A 25 -2.86 -9.99 2.13
N THR A 26 -1.65 -9.83 1.59
CA THR A 26 -0.45 -9.68 2.41
C THR A 26 0.29 -8.44 1.95
N VAL A 27 0.91 -7.76 2.90
CA VAL A 27 1.72 -6.58 2.63
C VAL A 27 3.09 -6.80 3.25
N GLU A 28 4.11 -6.79 2.41
CA GLU A 28 5.50 -6.85 2.87
C GLU A 28 6.15 -5.50 2.69
N THR A 29 6.89 -5.08 3.70
CA THR A 29 7.66 -3.84 3.65
C THR A 29 9.11 -4.18 3.39
N LYS A 30 9.67 -3.58 2.33
CA LYS A 30 11.09 -3.68 2.02
C LYS A 30 11.68 -2.29 2.12
N GLU A 31 12.68 -2.13 2.94
CA GLU A 31 13.28 -0.81 3.12
C GLU A 31 14.79 -0.83 2.97
N SER A 32 15.29 0.28 2.45
CA SER A 32 16.70 0.59 2.38
C SER A 32 16.88 2.02 2.87
N ASP A 33 18.10 2.51 2.86
CA ASP A 33 18.36 3.89 3.25
C ASP A 33 17.66 4.89 2.35
N GLU A 34 17.43 4.52 1.10
CA GLU A 34 16.90 5.43 0.09
C GLU A 34 15.46 5.17 -0.29
N SER A 35 14.93 3.99 0.00
CA SER A 35 13.61 3.63 -0.48
C SER A 35 12.82 2.80 0.53
N LEU A 36 11.51 2.88 0.39
CA LEU A 36 10.55 2.13 1.17
C LEU A 36 9.52 1.58 0.19
N THR A 37 9.45 0.26 0.06
CA THR A 37 8.56 -0.40 -0.90
C THR A 37 7.58 -1.29 -0.16
N PHE A 38 6.29 -1.11 -0.46
CA PHE A 38 5.23 -1.98 0.05
C PHE A 38 4.80 -2.91 -1.07
N GLU A 39 5.04 -4.20 -0.89
CA GLU A 39 4.64 -5.23 -1.85
C GLU A 39 3.33 -5.84 -1.40
N ILE A 40 2.31 -5.68 -2.20
CA ILE A 40 0.96 -6.15 -1.89
C ILE A 40 0.68 -7.39 -2.72
N THR A 41 0.41 -8.50 -2.06
CA THR A 41 -0.05 -9.72 -2.72
C THR A 41 -1.52 -9.92 -2.39
N LEU A 42 -2.32 -10.24 -3.39
CA LEU A 42 -3.76 -10.38 -3.22
C LEU A 42 -4.30 -11.34 -4.26
N ASP A 43 -5.59 -11.67 -4.13
CA ASP A 43 -6.23 -12.52 -5.13
C ASP A 43 -6.19 -11.82 -6.50
N PRO A 44 -5.82 -12.53 -7.57
CA PRO A 44 -5.73 -11.90 -8.90
C PRO A 44 -7.01 -11.22 -9.35
N SER A 45 -8.17 -11.71 -8.92
CA SER A 45 -9.44 -11.10 -9.30
C SER A 45 -9.65 -9.74 -8.65
N ASP A 46 -8.88 -9.41 -7.62
CA ASP A 46 -8.99 -8.13 -6.91
C ASP A 46 -7.98 -7.08 -7.35
N VAL A 47 -7.01 -7.46 -8.19
CA VAL A 47 -5.94 -6.55 -8.61
C VAL A 47 -6.49 -5.26 -9.20
N GLY A 48 -7.49 -5.37 -10.07
CA GLY A 48 -8.07 -4.18 -10.71
C GLY A 48 -8.72 -3.22 -9.73
N LYS A 49 -9.21 -3.72 -8.60
CA LYS A 49 -9.84 -2.87 -7.58
C LYS A 49 -8.83 -2.02 -6.83
N VAL A 50 -7.60 -2.50 -6.74
CA VAL A 50 -6.52 -1.78 -6.04
C VAL A 50 -5.79 -0.85 -7.00
N ILE A 51 -5.64 -1.24 -8.25
CA ILE A 51 -5.01 -0.38 -9.25
C ILE A 51 -5.94 0.78 -9.61
N GLY A 52 -7.19 0.46 -9.90
CA GLY A 52 -8.17 1.46 -10.31
C GLY A 52 -7.99 1.87 -11.76
N ARG A 53 -8.95 2.65 -12.23
CA ARG A 53 -8.92 3.13 -13.61
C ARG A 53 -7.72 4.04 -13.81
N GLN A 54 -6.90 3.72 -14.80
CA GLN A 54 -5.69 4.48 -15.13
C GLN A 54 -4.70 4.56 -13.96
N GLY A 55 -4.78 3.60 -13.04
CA GLY A 55 -3.88 3.57 -11.89
C GLY A 55 -4.16 4.61 -10.83
N ARG A 56 -5.36 5.20 -10.82
CA ARG A 56 -5.67 6.29 -9.89
C ARG A 56 -5.70 5.86 -8.44
N ILE A 57 -6.19 4.66 -8.17
CA ILE A 57 -6.29 4.17 -6.79
C ILE A 57 -4.90 3.87 -6.24
N ILE A 58 -4.07 3.15 -7.01
CA ILE A 58 -2.72 2.82 -6.53
C ILE A 58 -1.86 4.08 -6.33
N LYS A 59 -2.06 5.10 -7.16
CA LYS A 59 -1.36 6.37 -6.98
C LYS A 59 -1.79 7.06 -5.69
N ALA A 60 -3.09 7.02 -5.37
CA ALA A 60 -3.61 7.60 -4.14
C ALA A 60 -3.06 6.85 -2.92
N ILE A 61 -2.98 5.52 -3.00
CA ILE A 61 -2.42 4.71 -1.91
C ILE A 61 -0.97 5.10 -1.67
N ARG A 62 -0.18 5.27 -2.73
CA ARG A 62 1.22 5.68 -2.61
C ARG A 62 1.33 7.05 -1.93
N THR A 63 0.49 7.99 -2.33
CA THR A 63 0.50 9.34 -1.77
C THR A 63 0.19 9.29 -0.27
N LEU A 64 -0.81 8.52 0.12
CA LEU A 64 -1.19 8.39 1.52
C LEU A 64 -0.11 7.68 2.34
N ALA A 65 0.51 6.65 1.79
CA ALA A 65 1.59 5.94 2.46
C ALA A 65 2.78 6.86 2.73
N ARG A 66 3.12 7.69 1.75
CA ARG A 66 4.20 8.67 1.90
C ARG A 66 3.89 9.65 3.01
N ALA A 67 2.67 10.16 3.05
CA ALA A 67 2.26 11.14 4.04
C ALA A 67 2.22 10.55 5.46
N ALA A 68 1.86 9.27 5.58
CA ALA A 68 1.66 8.64 6.89
C ALA A 68 2.96 8.36 7.63
N GLY A 69 4.05 8.17 6.91
CA GLY A 69 5.27 7.58 7.49
C GLY A 69 6.41 8.54 7.77
N SER A 70 6.25 9.83 7.60
CA SER A 70 7.39 10.75 7.74
C SER A 70 8.59 10.29 6.90
N THR A 71 8.32 9.95 5.65
CA THR A 71 9.29 9.33 4.76
C THR A 71 9.93 10.34 3.82
N ALA A 72 10.08 11.59 4.25
CA ALA A 72 10.49 12.71 3.41
C ALA A 72 11.79 12.45 2.65
N ASP A 73 12.70 11.69 3.27
CA ASP A 73 14.02 11.44 2.69
C ASP A 73 14.11 10.13 1.92
N ARG A 74 12.99 9.42 1.80
CA ARG A 74 12.97 8.12 1.11
C ARG A 74 11.97 8.12 -0.02
N HIS A 75 12.31 7.38 -1.07
CA HIS A 75 11.39 7.13 -2.17
C HIS A 75 10.40 6.07 -1.74
N VAL A 76 9.11 6.36 -1.86
CA VAL A 76 8.06 5.42 -1.47
C VAL A 76 7.43 4.81 -2.72
N GLU A 77 7.43 3.49 -2.77
CA GLU A 77 6.79 2.74 -3.84
C GLU A 77 5.76 1.77 -3.28
N VAL A 78 4.71 1.55 -4.04
CA VAL A 78 3.69 0.56 -3.74
C VAL A 78 3.56 -0.34 -4.96
N GLU A 79 3.82 -1.64 -4.79
CA GLU A 79 3.76 -2.61 -5.87
C GLU A 79 2.65 -3.62 -5.61
N VAL A 80 1.91 -3.95 -6.64
CA VAL A 80 0.86 -4.96 -6.57
C VAL A 80 1.30 -6.20 -7.31
N LEU A 81 1.36 -7.32 -6.58
CA LEU A 81 1.76 -8.63 -7.10
C LEU A 81 0.52 -9.52 -7.07
N GLY A 82 -0.03 -9.77 -8.20
CA GLY A 82 -1.26 -10.55 -8.24
C GLY A 82 -1.21 -11.76 -9.13
#